data_9dc8fee874173cd98221d2edf3d9d72b
#
_entry.id   9dc8fee874173cd98221d2edf3d9d72b
#
_cell.length_a   1.000
_cell.length_b   1.000
_cell.length_c   1.000
_cell.angle_alpha   90.00
_cell.angle_beta   90.00
_cell.angle_gamma   90.00
#
_symmetry.space_group_name_H-M   'P 1'
#
loop_
_entity.id
_entity.type
_entity.pdbx_description
1 polymer ?
#
loop_
_entity_poly.entity_id
_entity_poly.type
_entity_poly.pdbx_seq_one_letter_code
_entity_poly.pdbx_strand_id
1 'polypeptide(L)'
;MFERIGGVLRGAASSVVRVRLRWLALLLAAAFLAGCVPTSPPEGITAVTPFDLQRYQGRWYEQARLDHSFERGLTDVSATYQLQPDGSVRVVNRGFDPAKGEWREAVGKALFVGEHDTGSLKVSFFGPFYGGYHVAALDPGYRWALVVGPDRSYCWVLTRDKHLDPAQREAIVARARALGIDTSALISVSHERQDPTQ
;
A
#
# COMPACT_ATOMS: atom_id res chain seq x y z
N MET A 1 -17.54 66.27 -41.72
CA MET A 1 -17.88 65.00 -42.36
C MET A 1 -16.77 64.00 -42.03
N PHE A 2 -16.83 63.39 -40.84
CA PHE A 2 -16.02 62.23 -40.45
C PHE A 2 -16.82 61.54 -39.34
N GLU A 3 -17.45 60.43 -39.69
CA GLU A 3 -18.14 59.56 -38.76
C GLU A 3 -17.50 58.14 -38.74
N ARG A 4 -17.29 57.72 -37.50
CA ARG A 4 -17.36 56.33 -37.01
C ARG A 4 -16.60 55.22 -37.73
N ILE A 5 -15.52 54.76 -37.15
CA ILE A 5 -15.15 53.36 -37.10
C ILE A 5 -14.58 53.10 -35.70
N GLY A 6 -15.36 52.51 -34.79
CA GLY A 6 -14.90 52.19 -33.44
C GLY A 6 -15.90 51.28 -32.73
N GLY A 7 -15.90 49.98 -33.04
CA GLY A 7 -16.83 49.12 -32.31
C GLY A 7 -16.97 47.68 -32.76
N VAL A 8 -15.89 46.93 -32.92
CA VAL A 8 -16.04 45.45 -33.15
C VAL A 8 -14.97 44.58 -32.46
N LEU A 9 -14.06 45.08 -31.64
CA LEU A 9 -12.98 44.26 -31.09
C LEU A 9 -13.12 43.87 -29.60
N ARG A 10 -14.26 44.12 -28.94
CA ARG A 10 -14.43 43.77 -27.51
C ARG A 10 -15.13 42.44 -27.21
N GLY A 11 -15.65 41.73 -28.19
CA GLY A 11 -16.45 40.49 -27.95
C GLY A 11 -15.69 39.17 -28.03
N ALA A 12 -14.56 39.12 -28.72
CA ALA A 12 -13.86 37.85 -29.00
C ALA A 12 -12.93 37.36 -27.88
N ALA A 13 -12.34 38.31 -27.11
CA ALA A 13 -11.40 37.95 -26.05
C ALA A 13 -12.07 37.28 -24.82
N SER A 14 -13.32 37.64 -24.52
CA SER A 14 -14.03 37.10 -23.35
C SER A 14 -14.55 35.67 -23.51
N SER A 15 -14.77 35.23 -24.75
CA SER A 15 -15.24 33.86 -25.03
C SER A 15 -14.10 32.82 -24.95
N VAL A 16 -12.92 33.15 -25.47
CA VAL A 16 -11.73 32.28 -25.44
C VAL A 16 -11.22 32.07 -24.01
N VAL A 17 -11.22 33.12 -23.18
CA VAL A 17 -10.84 33.03 -21.76
C VAL A 17 -11.83 32.15 -20.98
N ARG A 18 -13.13 32.29 -21.21
CA ARG A 18 -14.17 31.46 -20.57
C ARG A 18 -14.11 29.99 -20.97
N VAL A 19 -13.78 29.71 -22.22
CA VAL A 19 -13.61 28.32 -22.71
C VAL A 19 -12.36 27.69 -22.06
N ARG A 20 -11.23 28.39 -22.02
CA ARG A 20 -10.01 27.90 -21.40
C ARG A 20 -10.18 27.66 -19.89
N LEU A 21 -10.88 28.52 -19.20
CA LEU A 21 -11.17 28.37 -17.77
C LEU A 21 -12.09 27.17 -17.48
N ARG A 22 -13.07 26.88 -18.37
CA ARG A 22 -13.91 25.68 -18.28
C ARG A 22 -13.12 24.39 -18.52
N TRP A 23 -12.20 24.37 -19.46
CA TRP A 23 -11.32 23.21 -19.70
C TRP A 23 -10.32 23.00 -18.56
N LEU A 24 -9.77 24.07 -17.96
CA LEU A 24 -8.93 23.96 -16.77
C LEU A 24 -9.71 23.44 -15.55
N ALA A 25 -10.95 23.88 -15.36
CA ALA A 25 -11.81 23.39 -14.27
C ALA A 25 -12.20 21.91 -14.48
N LEU A 26 -12.44 21.47 -15.72
CA LEU A 26 -12.71 20.07 -16.05
C LEU A 26 -11.46 19.19 -15.87
N LEU A 27 -10.28 19.68 -16.23
CA LEU A 27 -9.01 18.96 -16.02
C LEU A 27 -8.66 18.88 -14.53
N LEU A 28 -8.91 19.92 -13.74
CA LEU A 28 -8.77 19.88 -12.28
C LEU A 28 -9.79 18.94 -11.64
N ALA A 29 -11.06 18.95 -12.08
CA ALA A 29 -12.07 18.01 -11.59
C ALA A 29 -11.73 16.55 -11.95
N ALA A 30 -11.21 16.30 -13.16
CA ALA A 30 -10.73 14.97 -13.57
C ALA A 30 -9.51 14.51 -12.76
N ALA A 31 -8.61 15.42 -12.37
CA ALA A 31 -7.48 15.10 -11.51
C ALA A 31 -7.91 14.71 -10.06
N PHE A 32 -9.03 15.27 -9.58
CA PHE A 32 -9.61 14.88 -8.28
C PHE A 32 -10.35 13.53 -8.31
N LEU A 33 -10.70 13.01 -9.49
CA LEU A 33 -11.30 11.68 -9.66
C LEU A 33 -10.25 10.56 -9.85
N ALA A 34 -8.98 10.92 -10.06
CA ALA A 34 -7.90 9.96 -10.21
C ALA A 34 -7.35 9.57 -8.84
N GLY A 35 -7.95 8.55 -8.23
CA GLY A 35 -7.24 7.69 -7.30
C GLY A 35 -7.51 7.83 -5.81
N CYS A 36 -8.75 7.68 -5.36
CA CYS A 36 -8.95 7.10 -4.03
C CYS A 36 -8.58 5.61 -4.11
N VAL A 37 -7.35 5.26 -3.73
CA VAL A 37 -7.01 3.85 -3.51
C VAL A 37 -7.92 3.32 -2.39
N PRO A 38 -8.65 2.20 -2.59
CA PRO A 38 -9.54 1.68 -1.57
C PRO A 38 -8.79 1.41 -0.27
N THR A 39 -9.39 1.80 0.84
CA THR A 39 -8.85 1.53 2.19
C THR A 39 -9.64 0.47 2.94
N SER A 40 -10.79 0.04 2.39
CA SER A 40 -11.57 -1.10 2.87
C SER A 40 -11.04 -2.40 2.29
N PRO A 41 -11.26 -3.55 2.97
CA PRO A 41 -10.92 -4.85 2.41
C PRO A 41 -11.56 -5.06 1.04
N PRO A 42 -10.86 -5.71 0.09
CA PRO A 42 -11.45 -6.13 -1.17
C PRO A 42 -12.68 -7.04 -0.95
N GLU A 43 -13.61 -7.03 -1.88
CA GLU A 43 -14.81 -7.89 -1.83
C GLU A 43 -14.41 -9.36 -1.60
N GLY A 44 -15.06 -10.03 -0.64
CA GLY A 44 -14.77 -11.42 -0.26
C GLY A 44 -13.49 -11.62 0.57
N ILE A 45 -12.77 -10.56 0.91
CA ILE A 45 -11.67 -10.59 1.88
C ILE A 45 -12.19 -10.08 3.24
N THR A 46 -12.07 -10.90 4.26
CA THR A 46 -12.37 -10.52 5.65
C THR A 46 -11.06 -10.44 6.43
N ALA A 47 -10.82 -9.31 7.07
CA ALA A 47 -9.69 -9.16 7.98
C ALA A 47 -9.93 -9.97 9.27
N VAL A 48 -8.86 -10.51 9.83
CA VAL A 48 -8.94 -11.32 11.06
C VAL A 48 -9.48 -10.53 12.24
N THR A 49 -10.32 -11.18 13.04
CA THR A 49 -10.86 -10.72 14.31
C THR A 49 -10.95 -11.94 15.26
N PRO A 50 -10.51 -11.87 16.53
CA PRO A 50 -9.84 -10.71 17.14
C PRO A 50 -8.41 -10.51 16.64
N PHE A 51 -7.97 -9.26 16.57
CA PHE A 51 -6.62 -8.84 16.22
C PHE A 51 -6.01 -8.03 17.37
N ASP A 52 -4.84 -8.44 17.83
CA ASP A 52 -4.10 -7.76 18.89
C ASP A 52 -2.86 -7.09 18.31
N LEU A 53 -2.91 -5.76 18.19
CA LEU A 53 -1.80 -4.97 17.68
C LEU A 53 -0.56 -5.07 18.57
N GLN A 54 -0.70 -5.25 19.89
CA GLN A 54 0.45 -5.39 20.80
C GLN A 54 1.27 -6.63 20.44
N ARG A 55 0.60 -7.73 20.07
CA ARG A 55 1.25 -8.95 19.59
C ARG A 55 1.76 -8.83 18.16
N TYR A 56 1.12 -7.98 17.35
CA TYR A 56 1.50 -7.77 15.94
C TYR A 56 2.70 -6.83 15.78
N GLN A 57 2.99 -5.98 16.76
CA GLN A 57 4.15 -5.08 16.76
C GLN A 57 5.48 -5.80 16.56
N GLY A 58 6.52 -5.04 16.28
CA GLY A 58 7.86 -5.53 16.03
C GLY A 58 8.07 -5.89 14.57
N ARG A 59 9.11 -6.71 14.33
CA ARG A 59 9.57 -7.03 12.98
C ARG A 59 8.88 -8.25 12.41
N TRP A 60 8.62 -8.15 11.09
CA TRP A 60 8.17 -9.21 10.23
C TRP A 60 9.08 -9.27 9.00
N TYR A 61 9.39 -10.48 8.55
CA TYR A 61 10.15 -10.75 7.33
C TYR A 61 9.20 -11.16 6.22
N GLU A 62 9.39 -10.59 5.03
CA GLU A 62 8.59 -10.88 3.87
C GLU A 62 9.10 -12.12 3.15
N GLN A 63 8.31 -13.20 3.14
CA GLN A 63 8.69 -14.48 2.51
C GLN A 63 8.27 -14.56 1.05
N ALA A 64 7.16 -13.92 0.72
CA ALA A 64 6.67 -13.82 -0.66
C ALA A 64 5.76 -12.61 -0.83
N ARG A 65 5.66 -12.13 -2.05
CA ARG A 65 4.76 -11.04 -2.45
C ARG A 65 4.31 -11.17 -3.89
N LEU A 66 3.24 -10.46 -4.26
CA LEU A 66 3.01 -10.06 -5.65
C LEU A 66 3.90 -8.86 -5.98
N ASP A 67 4.40 -8.77 -7.23
CA ASP A 67 5.40 -7.76 -7.60
C ASP A 67 4.80 -6.36 -7.75
N HIS A 68 5.39 -5.39 -7.03
CA HIS A 68 5.05 -3.98 -7.12
C HIS A 68 6.26 -3.10 -7.34
N SER A 69 6.07 -2.00 -8.08
CA SER A 69 7.15 -1.11 -8.50
C SER A 69 7.93 -0.49 -7.33
N PHE A 70 7.30 -0.27 -6.17
CA PHE A 70 7.94 0.36 -5.01
C PHE A 70 8.92 -0.57 -4.27
N GLU A 71 8.81 -1.90 -4.47
CA GLU A 71 9.68 -2.90 -3.82
C GLU A 71 10.30 -3.89 -4.81
N ARG A 72 10.13 -3.64 -6.13
CA ARG A 72 10.63 -4.51 -7.19
C ARG A 72 12.13 -4.73 -7.08
N GLY A 73 12.54 -6.01 -7.14
CA GLY A 73 13.93 -6.41 -7.09
C GLY A 73 14.56 -6.38 -5.69
N LEU A 74 13.85 -5.93 -4.65
CA LEU A 74 14.38 -5.94 -3.29
C LEU A 74 14.44 -7.35 -2.72
N THR A 75 15.52 -7.64 -1.99
CA THR A 75 15.74 -8.83 -1.16
C THR A 75 15.83 -8.46 0.31
N ASP A 76 15.83 -9.44 1.20
CA ASP A 76 16.00 -9.24 2.65
C ASP A 76 14.98 -8.24 3.23
N VAL A 77 13.75 -8.28 2.69
CA VAL A 77 12.70 -7.30 3.00
C VAL A 77 12.09 -7.59 4.37
N SER A 78 11.94 -6.53 5.16
CA SER A 78 11.27 -6.57 6.46
C SER A 78 10.36 -5.37 6.66
N ALA A 79 9.31 -5.56 7.47
CA ALA A 79 8.42 -4.50 7.95
C ALA A 79 8.44 -4.49 9.48
N THR A 80 8.61 -3.32 10.08
CA THR A 80 8.55 -3.13 11.53
C THR A 80 7.37 -2.23 11.89
N TYR A 81 6.51 -2.71 12.78
CA TYR A 81 5.32 -1.99 13.25
C TYR A 81 5.50 -1.55 14.68
N GLN A 82 5.19 -0.28 14.97
CA GLN A 82 5.31 0.33 16.29
C GLN A 82 4.08 1.17 16.60
N LEU A 83 3.31 0.78 17.63
CA LEU A 83 2.19 1.59 18.13
C LEU A 83 2.73 2.91 18.65
N GLN A 84 2.06 4.00 18.28
CA GLN A 84 2.39 5.36 18.70
C GLN A 84 1.42 5.84 19.78
N PRO A 85 1.79 6.82 20.60
CA PRO A 85 0.92 7.37 21.65
C PRO A 85 -0.40 7.94 21.12
N ASP A 86 -0.44 8.36 19.85
CA ASP A 86 -1.65 8.87 19.20
C ASP A 86 -2.57 7.76 18.64
N GLY A 87 -2.27 6.49 18.93
CA GLY A 87 -3.01 5.32 18.46
C GLY A 87 -2.69 4.93 17.00
N SER A 88 -1.85 5.68 16.32
CA SER A 88 -1.37 5.28 14.99
C SER A 88 -0.26 4.23 15.10
N VAL A 89 0.07 3.60 13.97
CA VAL A 89 1.18 2.64 13.87
C VAL A 89 2.24 3.22 12.95
N ARG A 90 3.45 3.40 13.46
CA ARG A 90 4.62 3.69 12.63
C ARG A 90 5.02 2.40 11.92
N VAL A 91 5.19 2.48 10.60
CA VAL A 91 5.62 1.36 9.75
C VAL A 91 6.99 1.71 9.17
N VAL A 92 7.96 0.81 9.34
CA VAL A 92 9.28 0.94 8.73
C VAL A 92 9.52 -0.27 7.85
N ASN A 93 9.51 -0.07 6.55
CA ASN A 93 9.89 -1.08 5.57
C ASN A 93 11.36 -0.91 5.21
N ARG A 94 12.10 -2.00 5.22
CA ARG A 94 13.51 -2.05 4.80
C ARG A 94 13.71 -3.21 3.84
N GLY A 95 14.57 -3.01 2.84
CA GLY A 95 14.95 -4.05 1.90
C GLY A 95 16.29 -3.73 1.27
N PHE A 96 17.03 -4.74 0.87
CA PHE A 96 18.29 -4.58 0.15
C PHE A 96 18.04 -4.50 -1.36
N ASP A 97 18.59 -3.49 -1.99
CA ASP A 97 18.57 -3.31 -3.45
C ASP A 97 19.88 -3.89 -4.05
N PRO A 98 19.87 -5.12 -4.56
CA PRO A 98 21.08 -5.75 -5.08
C PRO A 98 21.63 -5.06 -6.33
N ALA A 99 20.80 -4.36 -7.11
CA ALA A 99 21.25 -3.62 -8.27
C ALA A 99 22.10 -2.38 -7.91
N LYS A 100 21.85 -1.81 -6.73
CA LYS A 100 22.57 -0.66 -6.20
C LYS A 100 23.58 -1.01 -5.11
N GLY A 101 23.49 -2.22 -4.52
CA GLY A 101 24.31 -2.64 -3.40
C GLY A 101 24.01 -1.92 -2.09
N GLU A 102 22.77 -1.42 -1.90
CA GLU A 102 22.40 -0.59 -0.77
C GLU A 102 21.09 -1.02 -0.09
N TRP A 103 20.96 -0.72 1.19
CA TRP A 103 19.71 -0.84 1.93
C TRP A 103 18.81 0.36 1.66
N ARG A 104 17.56 0.08 1.34
CA ARG A 104 16.50 1.09 1.19
C ARG A 104 15.58 1.05 2.40
N GLU A 105 15.08 2.22 2.80
CA GLU A 105 14.11 2.36 3.87
C GLU A 105 12.95 3.24 3.42
N ALA A 106 11.74 2.86 3.84
CA ALA A 106 10.55 3.69 3.72
C ALA A 106 9.82 3.72 5.07
N VAL A 107 9.49 4.92 5.54
CA VAL A 107 8.76 5.12 6.79
C VAL A 107 7.35 5.59 6.48
N GLY A 108 6.37 4.88 7.00
CA GLY A 108 4.95 5.17 6.82
C GLY A 108 4.19 5.26 8.13
N LYS A 109 2.94 5.66 8.00
CA LYS A 109 1.97 5.72 9.08
C LYS A 109 0.76 4.87 8.72
N ALA A 110 0.35 3.97 9.62
CA ALA A 110 -0.89 3.22 9.49
C ALA A 110 -1.92 3.67 10.53
N LEU A 111 -3.19 3.56 10.14
CA LEU A 111 -4.35 3.85 10.97
C LEU A 111 -5.34 2.70 10.82
N PHE A 112 -6.05 2.34 11.89
CA PHE A 112 -7.12 1.37 11.79
C PHE A 112 -8.25 1.84 10.87
N VAL A 113 -8.86 0.90 10.18
CA VAL A 113 -10.11 1.07 9.43
C VAL A 113 -11.19 0.33 10.20
N GLY A 114 -12.07 1.07 10.87
CA GLY A 114 -13.07 0.49 11.76
C GLY A 114 -12.53 0.16 13.15
N GLU A 115 -12.90 -0.99 13.69
CA GLU A 115 -12.59 -1.39 15.06
C GLU A 115 -11.10 -1.77 15.22
N HIS A 116 -10.55 -1.48 16.42
CA HIS A 116 -9.12 -1.70 16.71
C HIS A 116 -8.78 -3.17 16.98
N ASP A 117 -9.76 -4.03 17.16
CA ASP A 117 -9.62 -5.48 17.30
C ASP A 117 -9.76 -6.24 15.97
N THR A 118 -9.78 -5.52 14.86
CA THR A 118 -9.83 -6.07 13.51
C THR A 118 -8.53 -5.75 12.78
N GLY A 119 -7.92 -6.74 12.14
CA GLY A 119 -6.66 -6.62 11.41
C GLY A 119 -6.78 -5.83 10.09
N SER A 120 -7.50 -4.70 10.12
CA SER A 120 -7.79 -3.85 8.97
C SER A 120 -7.23 -2.46 9.21
N LEU A 121 -6.22 -2.08 8.42
CA LEU A 121 -5.54 -0.79 8.49
C LEU A 121 -5.50 -0.14 7.10
N LYS A 122 -5.20 1.15 7.09
CA LYS A 122 -4.77 1.90 5.92
C LYS A 122 -3.38 2.47 6.18
N VAL A 123 -2.50 2.35 5.20
CA VAL A 123 -1.08 2.74 5.31
C VAL A 123 -0.75 3.81 4.30
N SER A 124 0.01 4.82 4.73
CA SER A 124 0.56 5.87 3.89
C SER A 124 2.07 5.97 4.06
N PHE A 125 2.80 5.99 2.96
CA PHE A 125 4.22 6.36 2.88
C PHE A 125 4.40 7.75 2.27
N PHE A 126 3.35 8.30 1.65
CA PHE A 126 3.32 9.64 1.04
C PHE A 126 1.95 10.26 1.31
N GLY A 127 1.82 10.99 2.41
CA GLY A 127 0.58 11.69 2.72
C GLY A 127 0.16 12.67 1.61
N PRO A 128 -1.12 12.83 1.32
CA PRO A 128 -2.27 12.32 2.06
C PRO A 128 -2.82 10.98 1.56
N PHE A 129 -2.10 10.26 0.70
CA PHE A 129 -2.58 9.04 0.03
C PHE A 129 -2.41 7.81 0.93
N TYR A 130 -3.48 7.04 1.10
CA TYR A 130 -3.52 5.81 1.87
C TYR A 130 -3.95 4.64 1.00
N GLY A 131 -3.33 3.48 1.20
CA GLY A 131 -3.76 2.20 0.65
C GLY A 131 -4.24 1.25 1.75
N GLY A 132 -5.16 0.34 1.42
CA GLY A 132 -5.61 -0.71 2.35
C GLY A 132 -4.49 -1.67 2.73
N TYR A 133 -4.56 -2.18 3.96
CA TYR A 133 -3.67 -3.20 4.51
C TYR A 133 -4.50 -4.09 5.42
N HIS A 134 -4.78 -5.32 4.99
CA HIS A 134 -5.73 -6.19 5.65
C HIS A 134 -5.07 -7.54 5.96
N VAL A 135 -4.96 -7.88 7.23
CA VAL A 135 -4.49 -9.19 7.67
C VAL A 135 -5.61 -10.19 7.38
N ALA A 136 -5.54 -10.88 6.25
CA ALA A 136 -6.57 -11.82 5.78
C ALA A 136 -6.46 -13.20 6.45
N ALA A 137 -5.26 -13.56 6.93
CA ALA A 137 -5.06 -14.72 7.79
C ALA A 137 -3.87 -14.48 8.71
N LEU A 138 -3.91 -15.05 9.92
CA LEU A 138 -2.90 -14.87 10.95
C LEU A 138 -2.74 -16.17 11.74
N ASP A 139 -1.50 -16.54 12.02
CA ASP A 139 -1.20 -17.63 12.95
C ASP A 139 -1.68 -17.28 14.36
N PRO A 140 -2.36 -18.19 15.09
CA PRO A 140 -2.78 -17.92 16.47
C PRO A 140 -1.62 -17.52 17.41
N GLY A 141 -0.39 -18.00 17.11
CA GLY A 141 0.84 -17.59 17.80
C GLY A 141 1.49 -16.33 17.25
N TYR A 142 0.91 -15.69 16.21
CA TYR A 142 1.48 -14.50 15.54
C TYR A 142 2.85 -14.75 14.91
N ARG A 143 3.10 -15.96 14.40
CA ARG A 143 4.36 -16.33 13.76
C ARG A 143 4.37 -16.04 12.27
N TRP A 144 3.20 -16.09 11.60
CA TRP A 144 3.03 -15.71 10.21
C TRP A 144 1.72 -14.95 9.99
N ALA A 145 1.69 -14.13 8.94
CA ALA A 145 0.52 -13.38 8.50
C ALA A 145 0.42 -13.41 6.97
N LEU A 146 -0.81 -13.51 6.46
CA LEU A 146 -1.15 -13.27 5.06
C LEU A 146 -1.85 -11.93 4.96
N VAL A 147 -1.26 -11.00 4.25
CA VAL A 147 -1.74 -9.63 4.12
C VAL A 147 -2.19 -9.38 2.70
N VAL A 148 -3.34 -8.72 2.55
CA VAL A 148 -3.89 -8.27 1.28
C VAL A 148 -4.03 -6.74 1.32
N GLY A 149 -3.67 -6.11 0.22
CA GLY A 149 -3.74 -4.64 0.09
C GLY A 149 -5.12 -4.13 -0.35
N PRO A 150 -5.16 -3.00 -1.09
CA PRO A 150 -6.41 -2.39 -1.52
C PRO A 150 -7.20 -3.26 -2.52
N ASP A 151 -6.53 -4.18 -3.18
CA ASP A 151 -7.13 -5.19 -4.07
C ASP A 151 -6.27 -6.48 -4.08
N ARG A 152 -6.71 -7.51 -4.83
CA ARG A 152 -6.04 -8.81 -4.88
C ARG A 152 -4.71 -8.84 -5.64
N SER A 153 -4.34 -7.75 -6.30
CA SER A 153 -3.01 -7.64 -6.89
C SER A 153 -1.93 -7.37 -5.85
N TYR A 154 -2.30 -6.99 -4.62
CA TYR A 154 -1.40 -6.75 -3.49
C TYR A 154 -1.52 -7.89 -2.47
N CYS A 155 -0.46 -8.66 -2.33
CA CYS A 155 -0.41 -9.76 -1.37
C CYS A 155 1.00 -9.95 -0.83
N TRP A 156 1.11 -10.16 0.48
CA TRP A 156 2.36 -10.45 1.19
C TRP A 156 2.19 -11.61 2.14
N VAL A 157 3.19 -12.47 2.19
CA VAL A 157 3.38 -13.50 3.23
C VAL A 157 4.47 -13.01 4.16
N LEU A 158 4.11 -12.75 5.40
CA LEU A 158 5.02 -12.23 6.43
C LEU A 158 5.26 -13.30 7.51
N THR A 159 6.49 -13.34 8.06
CA THR A 159 6.87 -14.25 9.15
C THR A 159 7.71 -13.55 10.20
N ARG A 160 7.73 -14.12 11.43
CA ARG A 160 8.66 -13.65 12.48
C ARG A 160 10.09 -14.11 12.25
N ASP A 161 10.26 -15.24 11.59
CA ASP A 161 11.57 -15.80 11.28
C ASP A 161 11.93 -15.54 9.80
N LYS A 162 13.23 -15.44 9.51
CA LYS A 162 13.74 -15.28 8.14
C LYS A 162 13.50 -16.53 7.27
N HIS A 163 13.24 -17.66 7.89
CA HIS A 163 13.01 -18.93 7.21
C HIS A 163 11.58 -19.42 7.48
N LEU A 164 10.89 -19.79 6.44
CA LEU A 164 9.56 -20.37 6.49
C LEU A 164 9.64 -21.82 6.07
N ASP A 165 9.13 -22.71 6.93
CA ASP A 165 9.02 -24.14 6.61
C ASP A 165 8.23 -24.35 5.31
N PRO A 166 8.70 -25.24 4.39
CA PRO A 166 8.06 -25.46 3.11
C PRO A 166 6.58 -25.90 3.19
N ALA A 167 6.23 -26.79 4.14
CA ALA A 167 4.85 -27.22 4.30
C ALA A 167 3.96 -26.10 4.83
N GLN A 168 4.49 -25.27 5.74
CA GLN A 168 3.78 -24.08 6.23
C GLN A 168 3.60 -23.06 5.10
N ARG A 169 4.63 -22.85 4.26
CA ARG A 169 4.55 -21.98 3.08
C ARG A 169 3.45 -22.44 2.13
N GLU A 170 3.39 -23.73 1.82
CA GLU A 170 2.35 -24.30 0.96
C GLU A 170 0.95 -24.08 1.54
N ALA A 171 0.76 -24.30 2.84
CA ALA A 171 -0.51 -24.05 3.52
C ALA A 171 -0.95 -22.58 3.45
N ILE A 172 -0.02 -21.62 3.61
CA ILE A 172 -0.32 -20.19 3.51
C ILE A 172 -0.66 -19.82 2.06
N VAL A 173 0.09 -20.32 1.08
CA VAL A 173 -0.17 -20.10 -0.35
C VAL A 173 -1.53 -20.70 -0.76
N ALA A 174 -1.90 -21.86 -0.23
CA ALA A 174 -3.23 -22.45 -0.46
C ALA A 174 -4.35 -21.54 0.08
N ARG A 175 -4.15 -20.91 1.25
CA ARG A 175 -5.10 -19.90 1.79
C ARG A 175 -5.19 -18.66 0.88
N ALA A 176 -4.05 -18.15 0.40
CA ALA A 176 -4.04 -17.03 -0.54
C ALA A 176 -4.84 -17.36 -1.82
N ARG A 177 -4.63 -18.55 -2.37
CA ARG A 177 -5.38 -19.05 -3.55
C ARG A 177 -6.88 -19.14 -3.28
N ALA A 178 -7.28 -19.64 -2.11
CA ALA A 178 -8.69 -19.72 -1.72
C ALA A 178 -9.36 -18.35 -1.59
N LEU A 179 -8.58 -17.29 -1.33
CA LEU A 179 -9.03 -15.89 -1.31
C LEU A 179 -9.02 -15.24 -2.71
N GLY A 180 -8.71 -15.99 -3.76
CA GLY A 180 -8.69 -15.51 -5.14
C GLY A 180 -7.43 -14.72 -5.51
N ILE A 181 -6.34 -14.86 -4.76
CA ILE A 181 -5.02 -14.30 -5.11
C ILE A 181 -4.39 -15.15 -6.20
N ASP A 182 -3.80 -14.52 -7.22
CA ASP A 182 -3.00 -15.22 -8.24
C ASP A 182 -1.66 -15.66 -7.62
N THR A 183 -1.67 -16.86 -7.06
CA THR A 183 -0.49 -17.41 -6.40
C THR A 183 0.60 -17.87 -7.37
N SER A 184 0.31 -17.95 -8.68
CA SER A 184 1.33 -18.26 -9.69
C SER A 184 2.28 -17.08 -9.94
N ALA A 185 1.84 -15.86 -9.65
CA ALA A 185 2.61 -14.64 -9.75
C ALA A 185 3.38 -14.27 -8.46
N LEU A 186 3.24 -15.07 -7.38
CA LEU A 186 3.99 -14.83 -6.14
C LEU A 186 5.49 -15.04 -6.36
N ILE A 187 6.28 -14.03 -6.05
CA ILE A 187 7.73 -14.11 -6.00
C ILE A 187 8.20 -14.39 -4.58
N SER A 188 9.23 -15.24 -4.43
CA SER A 188 9.89 -15.50 -3.15
C SER A 188 10.93 -14.42 -2.87
N VAL A 189 11.02 -14.01 -1.60
CA VAL A 189 12.02 -13.05 -1.13
C VAL A 189 13.10 -13.80 -0.36
N SER A 190 14.37 -13.65 -0.78
CA SER A 190 15.50 -14.25 -0.07
C SER A 190 15.90 -13.43 1.15
N HIS A 191 16.45 -14.11 2.18
CA HIS A 191 16.91 -13.52 3.45
C HIS A 191 18.33 -14.01 3.79
N GLU A 192 19.29 -13.61 2.99
CA GLU A 192 20.69 -14.05 3.13
C GLU A 192 21.57 -13.00 3.83
N ARG A 193 21.12 -11.75 3.86
CA ARG A 193 21.89 -10.64 4.43
C ARG A 193 21.44 -10.30 5.84
N GLN A 194 22.39 -9.80 6.62
CA GLN A 194 22.09 -9.16 7.88
C GLN A 194 21.93 -7.64 7.64
N ASP A 195 20.81 -7.09 8.08
CA ASP A 195 20.59 -5.65 8.07
C ASP A 195 21.49 -4.99 9.14
N PRO A 196 22.37 -4.04 8.79
CA PRO A 196 23.30 -3.43 9.73
C PRO A 196 22.62 -2.58 10.83
N THR A 197 21.31 -2.33 10.71
CA THR A 197 20.53 -1.59 11.72
C THR A 197 19.78 -2.51 12.69
N GLN A 198 20.12 -3.80 12.69
CA GLN A 198 19.46 -4.86 13.51
C GLN A 198 20.36 -5.36 14.61
#